data_c7e663597724065289e7b6828515e24e
#
_entry.id   c7e663597724065289e7b6828515e24e
#
_cell.length_a   1.000
_cell.length_b   1.000
_cell.length_c   1.000
_cell.angle_alpha   90.00
_cell.angle_beta   90.00
_cell.angle_gamma   90.00
#
_symmetry.space_group_name_H-M   'P 1'
#
loop_
_entity.id
_entity.type
_entity.pdbx_description
1 polymer ?
#
loop_
_entity_poly.entity_id
_entity_poly.type
_entity_poly.pdbx_seq_one_letter_code
_entity_poly.pdbx_strand_id
1 'polypeptide(L)'
;YTNSGNPVGAAAALAALDETNKLNLASNAKARGAELNLGLNKLKSKHRIIGDVRGKGLMAAVELVEDPETKKPASKDVVSKIYKTICDEGVLVRASGNNFIISPSLIITKDHVNKIVTAIDKGFSII
;
A
#
# COMPACT_ATOMS: atom_id res chain seq x y z
N TYR A 1 29.95 14.24 2.30
CA TYR A 1 28.68 14.49 1.58
C TYR A 1 28.56 15.98 1.29
N THR A 2 28.34 16.35 0.03
CA THR A 2 28.36 17.75 -0.45
C THR A 2 27.32 18.66 0.24
N ASN A 3 26.19 18.08 0.67
CA ASN A 3 25.09 18.81 1.32
C ASN A 3 25.02 18.61 2.84
N SER A 4 26.05 17.98 3.45
CA SER A 4 26.10 17.83 4.90
C SER A 4 26.24 19.17 5.60
N GLY A 5 25.51 19.34 6.72
CA GLY A 5 25.56 20.56 7.51
C GLY A 5 24.78 21.74 6.94
N ASN A 6 23.97 21.55 5.88
CA ASN A 6 23.09 22.60 5.39
C ASN A 6 22.06 22.99 6.49
N PRO A 7 22.05 24.24 6.98
CA PRO A 7 21.20 24.62 8.12
C PRO A 7 19.71 24.55 7.81
N VAL A 8 19.30 24.82 6.58
CA VAL A 8 17.88 24.69 6.17
C VAL A 8 17.46 23.22 6.19
N GLY A 9 18.31 22.33 5.68
CA GLY A 9 18.06 20.89 5.72
C GLY A 9 18.02 20.35 7.15
N ALA A 10 18.90 20.82 8.03
CA ALA A 10 18.90 20.43 9.44
C ALA A 10 17.63 20.91 10.18
N ALA A 11 17.21 22.15 9.95
CA ALA A 11 15.97 22.69 10.53
C ALA A 11 14.73 21.92 10.05
N ALA A 12 14.64 21.60 8.75
CA ALA A 12 13.56 20.79 8.20
C ALA A 12 13.54 19.37 8.78
N ALA A 13 14.71 18.76 8.94
CA ALA A 13 14.82 17.42 9.55
C ALA A 13 14.37 17.41 11.02
N LEU A 14 14.76 18.41 11.81
CA LEU A 14 14.31 18.55 13.19
C LEU A 14 12.79 18.73 13.27
N ALA A 15 12.21 19.60 12.48
CA ALA A 15 10.76 19.80 12.43
C ALA A 15 10.01 18.52 12.06
N ALA A 16 10.52 17.75 11.09
CA ALA A 16 9.92 16.46 10.70
C ALA A 16 10.00 15.42 11.83
N LEU A 17 11.11 15.35 12.56
CA LEU A 17 11.26 14.46 13.71
C LEU A 17 10.34 14.86 14.86
N ASP A 18 10.22 16.15 15.15
CA ASP A 18 9.33 16.66 16.19
C ASP A 18 7.87 16.34 15.88
N GLU A 19 7.40 16.55 14.65
CA GLU A 19 6.04 16.18 14.24
C GLU A 19 5.83 14.67 14.26
N THR A 20 6.82 13.88 13.85
CA THR A 20 6.76 12.39 13.92
C THR A 20 6.53 11.92 15.36
N ASN A 21 7.26 12.49 16.31
CA ASN A 21 7.12 12.16 17.73
C ASN A 21 5.81 12.69 18.32
N LYS A 22 5.48 13.96 18.09
CA LYS A 22 4.28 14.63 18.58
C LYS A 22 2.99 13.92 18.15
N LEU A 23 2.92 13.51 16.88
CA LEU A 23 1.78 12.80 16.32
C LEU A 23 1.82 11.28 16.54
N ASN A 24 2.87 10.76 17.18
CA ASN A 24 3.07 9.33 17.45
C ASN A 24 2.88 8.46 16.18
N LEU A 25 3.48 8.90 15.07
CA LEU A 25 3.26 8.32 13.75
C LEU A 25 3.65 6.85 13.65
N ALA A 26 4.65 6.40 14.40
CA ALA A 26 5.05 4.98 14.46
C ALA A 26 3.92 4.10 15.02
N SER A 27 3.23 4.57 16.07
CA SER A 27 2.09 3.85 16.67
C SER A 27 0.89 3.81 15.72
N ASN A 28 0.59 4.94 15.06
CA ASN A 28 -0.46 4.99 14.04
C ASN A 28 -0.15 4.05 12.88
N ALA A 29 1.08 4.07 12.36
CA ALA A 29 1.51 3.16 11.29
C ALA A 29 1.38 1.69 11.68
N LYS A 30 1.67 1.33 12.93
CA LYS A 30 1.48 -0.03 13.45
C LYS A 30 -0.01 -0.41 13.47
N ALA A 31 -0.87 0.45 14.02
CA ALA A 31 -2.30 0.18 14.15
C ALA A 31 -3.00 0.12 12.79
N ARG A 32 -2.81 1.15 11.95
CA ARG A 32 -3.43 1.21 10.62
C ARG A 32 -2.86 0.14 9.68
N GLY A 33 -1.57 -0.17 9.83
CA GLY A 33 -0.92 -1.24 9.09
C GLY A 33 -1.48 -2.62 9.41
N ALA A 34 -1.80 -2.89 10.68
CA ALA A 34 -2.47 -4.13 11.06
C ALA A 34 -3.87 -4.24 10.44
N GLU A 35 -4.65 -3.17 10.42
CA GLU A 35 -5.97 -3.12 9.78
C GLU A 35 -5.86 -3.31 8.25
N LEU A 36 -4.90 -2.63 7.61
CA LEU A 36 -4.63 -2.78 6.17
C LEU A 36 -4.27 -4.23 5.83
N ASN A 37 -3.34 -4.81 6.57
CA ASN A 37 -2.91 -6.19 6.35
C ASN A 37 -4.05 -7.18 6.53
N LEU A 38 -4.87 -7.01 7.58
CA LEU A 38 -6.07 -7.84 7.79
C LEU A 38 -7.05 -7.73 6.61
N GLY A 39 -7.30 -6.50 6.12
CA GLY A 39 -8.15 -6.26 4.96
C GLY A 39 -7.63 -6.94 3.70
N LEU A 40 -6.34 -6.76 3.39
CA LEU A 40 -5.71 -7.36 2.21
C LEU A 40 -5.69 -8.90 2.27
N ASN A 41 -5.47 -9.49 3.44
CA ASN A 41 -5.53 -10.95 3.61
C ASN A 41 -6.95 -11.51 3.44
N LYS A 42 -7.99 -10.77 3.84
CA LYS A 42 -9.38 -11.14 3.52
C LYS A 42 -9.60 -11.14 2.01
N LEU A 43 -9.07 -10.16 1.28
CA LEU A 43 -9.15 -10.14 -0.18
C LEU A 43 -8.41 -11.31 -0.81
N LYS A 44 -7.25 -11.71 -0.27
CA LYS A 44 -6.53 -12.92 -0.73
C LYS A 44 -7.38 -14.18 -0.65
N SER A 45 -8.20 -14.31 0.39
CA SER A 45 -9.13 -15.45 0.51
C SER A 45 -10.32 -15.38 -0.46
N LYS A 46 -10.65 -14.18 -0.96
CA LYS A 46 -11.77 -13.91 -1.86
C LYS A 46 -11.37 -14.00 -3.34
N HIS A 47 -10.18 -13.53 -3.67
CA HIS A 47 -9.72 -13.37 -5.06
C HIS A 47 -8.50 -14.25 -5.36
N ARG A 48 -8.67 -15.25 -6.23
CA ARG A 48 -7.59 -16.19 -6.63
C ARG A 48 -6.40 -15.50 -7.31
N ILE A 49 -6.60 -14.32 -7.88
CA ILE A 49 -5.53 -13.56 -8.52
C ILE A 49 -4.47 -13.06 -7.52
N ILE A 50 -4.76 -13.06 -6.22
CA ILE A 50 -3.81 -12.64 -5.19
C ILE A 50 -2.93 -13.83 -4.80
N GLY A 51 -1.70 -13.83 -5.28
CA GLY A 51 -0.71 -14.86 -4.95
C GLY A 51 -0.13 -14.67 -3.55
N ASP A 52 0.19 -13.41 -3.18
CA ASP A 52 0.74 -13.10 -1.87
C ASP A 52 0.36 -11.70 -1.37
N VAL A 53 0.31 -11.57 -0.04
CA VAL A 53 0.16 -10.30 0.68
C VAL A 53 1.25 -10.22 1.72
N ARG A 54 2.12 -9.21 1.61
CA ARG A 54 3.25 -9.02 2.52
C ARG A 54 3.44 -7.56 2.87
N GLY A 55 4.02 -7.29 4.04
CA GLY A 55 4.31 -5.92 4.45
C GLY A 55 4.61 -5.78 5.94
N LYS A 56 4.96 -4.55 6.32
CA LYS A 56 5.18 -4.15 7.70
C LYS A 56 4.64 -2.74 7.92
N GLY A 57 3.79 -2.59 8.92
CA GLY A 57 3.10 -1.32 9.16
C GLY A 57 2.31 -0.91 7.92
N LEU A 58 2.48 0.33 7.48
CA LEU A 58 1.81 0.90 6.30
C LEU A 58 2.56 0.65 4.97
N MET A 59 3.63 -0.12 4.97
CA MET A 59 4.27 -0.59 3.73
C MET A 59 3.75 -1.99 3.44
N ALA A 60 2.91 -2.14 2.43
CA ALA A 60 2.33 -3.40 2.02
C ALA A 60 2.48 -3.63 0.52
N ALA A 61 2.50 -4.89 0.12
CA ALA A 61 2.45 -5.29 -1.28
C ALA A 61 1.47 -6.44 -1.49
N VAL A 62 0.77 -6.39 -2.61
CA VAL A 62 -0.10 -7.46 -3.09
C VAL A 62 0.47 -7.96 -4.40
N GLU A 63 0.85 -9.22 -4.44
CA GLU A 63 1.38 -9.88 -5.62
C GLU A 63 0.25 -10.55 -6.41
N LEU A 64 0.20 -10.28 -7.70
CA LEU A 64 -0.83 -10.79 -8.60
C LEU A 64 -0.29 -11.95 -9.41
N VAL A 65 -1.03 -13.05 -9.43
CA VAL A 65 -0.68 -14.27 -10.15
C VAL A 65 -1.83 -14.69 -11.08
N GLU A 66 -1.49 -15.30 -12.19
CA GLU A 66 -2.47 -15.95 -13.08
C GLU A 66 -2.92 -17.28 -12.47
N ASP A 67 -1.97 -17.97 -11.83
CA ASP A 67 -2.20 -19.25 -11.18
C ASP A 67 -1.51 -19.30 -9.81
N PRO A 68 -2.28 -19.45 -8.72
CA PRO A 68 -1.75 -19.52 -7.36
C PRO A 68 -0.83 -20.72 -7.09
N GLU A 69 -1.01 -21.84 -7.80
CA GLU A 69 -0.23 -23.05 -7.58
C GLU A 69 1.15 -22.95 -8.19
N THR A 70 1.23 -22.53 -9.44
CA THR A 70 2.51 -22.35 -10.16
C THR A 70 3.16 -21.01 -9.88
N LYS A 71 2.43 -20.08 -9.24
CA LYS A 71 2.83 -18.67 -9.01
C LYS A 71 3.18 -17.93 -10.30
N LYS A 72 2.60 -18.33 -11.41
CA LYS A 72 2.76 -17.64 -12.68
C LYS A 72 2.28 -16.19 -12.53
N PRO A 73 3.13 -15.17 -12.81
CA PRO A 73 2.74 -13.78 -12.66
C PRO A 73 1.53 -13.41 -13.54
N ALA A 74 0.65 -12.57 -13.03
CA ALA A 74 -0.44 -12.00 -13.83
C ALA A 74 0.09 -11.19 -15.01
N SER A 75 -0.62 -11.25 -16.14
CA SER A 75 -0.24 -10.52 -17.34
C SER A 75 -0.32 -9.01 -17.15
N LYS A 76 0.48 -8.27 -17.92
CA LYS A 76 0.50 -6.79 -17.88
C LYS A 76 -0.88 -6.18 -18.16
N ASP A 77 -1.65 -6.77 -19.05
CA ASP A 77 -2.98 -6.29 -19.41
C ASP A 77 -3.97 -6.42 -18.26
N VAL A 78 -3.93 -7.55 -17.54
CA VAL A 78 -4.73 -7.78 -16.33
C VAL A 78 -4.34 -6.79 -15.24
N VAL A 79 -3.03 -6.67 -14.96
CA VAL A 79 -2.51 -5.69 -13.97
C VAL A 79 -2.96 -4.27 -14.30
N SER A 80 -2.87 -3.87 -15.58
CA SER A 80 -3.25 -2.52 -16.01
C SER A 80 -4.75 -2.24 -15.88
N LYS A 81 -5.60 -3.22 -16.18
CA LYS A 81 -7.06 -3.10 -16.01
C LYS A 81 -7.42 -2.91 -14.53
N ILE A 82 -6.88 -3.77 -13.66
CA ILE A 82 -7.10 -3.69 -12.22
C ILE A 82 -6.61 -2.34 -11.68
N TYR A 83 -5.39 -1.94 -12.05
CA TYR A 83 -4.81 -0.66 -11.65
C TYR A 83 -5.71 0.52 -12.02
N LYS A 84 -6.20 0.55 -13.27
CA LYS A 84 -7.10 1.61 -13.72
C LYS A 84 -8.37 1.67 -12.86
N THR A 85 -8.99 0.54 -12.59
CA THR A 85 -10.20 0.48 -11.75
C THR A 85 -9.92 0.99 -10.34
N ILE A 86 -8.79 0.63 -9.72
CA ILE A 86 -8.40 1.13 -8.41
C ILE A 86 -8.22 2.66 -8.43
N CYS A 87 -7.60 3.20 -9.49
CA CYS A 87 -7.44 4.65 -9.67
C CYS A 87 -8.80 5.36 -9.87
N ASP A 88 -9.70 4.78 -10.65
CA ASP A 88 -11.04 5.33 -10.87
C ASP A 88 -11.86 5.38 -9.56
N GLU A 89 -11.59 4.51 -8.59
CA GLU A 89 -12.14 4.56 -7.22
C GLU A 89 -11.41 5.59 -6.31
N GLY A 90 -10.50 6.39 -6.86
CA GLY A 90 -9.81 7.47 -6.16
C GLY A 90 -8.71 6.98 -5.21
N VAL A 91 -8.11 5.83 -5.48
CA VAL A 91 -6.95 5.29 -4.74
C VAL A 91 -5.79 5.07 -5.70
N LEU A 92 -4.67 5.72 -5.42
CA LEU A 92 -3.44 5.54 -6.19
C LEU A 92 -2.55 4.52 -5.49
N VAL A 93 -2.24 3.43 -6.17
CA VAL A 93 -1.24 2.43 -5.77
C VAL A 93 -0.07 2.47 -6.76
N ARG A 94 1.10 2.00 -6.35
CA ARG A 94 2.23 1.86 -7.26
C ARG A 94 2.23 0.46 -7.88
N ALA A 95 2.00 0.37 -9.18
CA ALA A 95 2.19 -0.87 -9.92
C ALA A 95 3.69 -1.08 -10.22
N SER A 96 4.22 -2.25 -9.89
CA SER A 96 5.61 -2.66 -10.16
C SER A 96 5.61 -4.13 -10.61
N GLY A 97 5.71 -4.36 -11.91
CA GLY A 97 5.49 -5.68 -12.49
C GLY A 97 4.08 -6.19 -12.18
N ASN A 98 3.99 -7.34 -11.55
CA ASN A 98 2.75 -7.94 -11.06
C ASN A 98 2.45 -7.61 -9.58
N ASN A 99 3.09 -6.59 -9.01
CA ASN A 99 2.87 -6.19 -7.62
C ASN A 99 2.20 -4.82 -7.55
N PHE A 100 1.22 -4.69 -6.65
CA PHE A 100 0.73 -3.40 -6.18
C PHE A 100 1.37 -3.07 -4.84
N ILE A 101 2.12 -1.96 -4.81
CA ILE A 101 2.76 -1.45 -3.61
C ILE A 101 1.87 -0.36 -3.01
N ILE A 102 1.54 -0.51 -1.74
CA ILE A 102 0.68 0.36 -0.96
C ILE A 102 1.55 1.00 0.12
N SER A 103 1.69 2.32 0.06
CA SER A 103 2.53 3.08 0.99
C SER A 103 1.88 4.45 1.25
N PRO A 104 0.78 4.49 2.00
CA PRO A 104 0.07 5.72 2.29
C PRO A 104 0.80 6.57 3.32
N SER A 105 0.35 7.82 3.49
CA SER A 105 0.85 8.72 4.52
C SER A 105 0.74 8.13 5.93
N LEU A 106 1.69 8.43 6.81
CA LEU A 106 1.71 7.96 8.20
C LEU A 106 0.56 8.53 9.06
N ILE A 107 -0.09 9.61 8.60
CA ILE A 107 -1.27 10.20 9.26
C ILE A 107 -2.60 9.59 8.81
N ILE A 108 -2.56 8.51 8.04
CA ILE A 108 -3.76 7.84 7.52
C ILE A 108 -4.71 7.43 8.66
N THR A 109 -6.00 7.53 8.41
CA THR A 109 -7.06 7.09 9.34
C THR A 109 -7.58 5.70 8.99
N LYS A 110 -8.42 5.13 9.86
CA LYS A 110 -9.13 3.87 9.60
C LYS A 110 -10.02 3.96 8.37
N ASP A 111 -10.68 5.09 8.15
CA ASP A 111 -11.58 5.28 7.00
C ASP A 111 -10.80 5.28 5.69
N HIS A 112 -9.61 5.89 5.68
CA HIS A 112 -8.72 5.81 4.53
C HIS A 112 -8.25 4.36 4.26
N VAL A 113 -7.94 3.58 5.31
CA VAL A 113 -7.60 2.15 5.15
C VAL A 113 -8.77 1.38 4.55
N ASN A 114 -9.99 1.60 5.04
CA ASN A 114 -11.19 0.97 4.51
C ASN A 114 -11.41 1.34 3.03
N LYS A 115 -11.20 2.62 2.67
CA LYS A 115 -11.30 3.09 1.28
C LYS A 115 -10.29 2.37 0.39
N ILE A 116 -9.04 2.23 0.83
CA ILE A 116 -7.98 1.51 0.09
C ILE A 116 -8.40 0.06 -0.14
N VAL A 117 -8.80 -0.65 0.90
CA VAL A 117 -9.21 -2.07 0.80
C VAL A 117 -10.42 -2.23 -0.13
N THR A 118 -11.41 -1.34 -0.03
CA THR A 118 -12.60 -1.38 -0.89
C THR A 118 -12.27 -1.11 -2.36
N ALA A 119 -11.41 -0.13 -2.64
CA ALA A 119 -10.99 0.16 -4.01
C ALA A 119 -10.22 -1.01 -4.64
N ILE A 120 -9.36 -1.64 -3.86
CA ILE A 120 -8.61 -2.84 -4.29
C ILE A 120 -9.57 -4.02 -4.52
N ASP A 121 -10.56 -4.23 -3.65
CA ASP A 121 -11.58 -5.27 -3.83
C ASP A 121 -12.36 -5.09 -5.13
N LYS A 122 -12.79 -3.87 -5.43
CA LYS A 122 -13.45 -3.54 -6.70
C LYS A 122 -12.54 -3.80 -7.90
N GLY A 123 -11.27 -3.40 -7.80
CA GLY A 123 -10.28 -3.67 -8.84
C GLY A 123 -10.13 -5.15 -9.16
N PHE A 124 -10.13 -6.01 -8.16
CA PHE A 124 -10.03 -7.45 -8.36
C PHE A 124 -11.35 -8.10 -8.81
N SER A 125 -12.48 -7.48 -8.52
CA SER A 125 -13.81 -8.02 -8.89
C SER A 125 -14.14 -7.91 -10.38
N ILE A 126 -13.29 -7.26 -11.19
CA ILE A 126 -13.46 -7.17 -12.65
C ILE A 126 -12.82 -8.33 -13.42
N ILE A 127 -12.12 -9.20 -12.71
CA ILE A 127 -11.45 -10.40 -13.24
C ILE A 127 -12.18 -11.63 -12.73
#